data_816a769a6861285023d2b2d3d8c6d093
#
_entry.id   816a769a6861285023d2b2d3d8c6d093
#
_cell.length_a   1.000
_cell.length_b   1.000
_cell.length_c   1.000
_cell.angle_alpha   90.00
_cell.angle_beta   90.00
_cell.angle_gamma   90.00
#
_symmetry.space_group_name_H-M   'P 1'
#
loop_
_entity.id
_entity.type
_entity.pdbx_description
1 polymer ?
#
loop_
_entity_poly.entity_id
_entity_poly.type
_entity_poly.pdbx_seq_one_letter_code
_entity_poly.pdbx_strand_id
1 'polypeptide(L)'
;PFWAQQKFENPREATGKIVCANCHVASMPTRAEVPQAVAADSVFKTVVEIPYKKDLQEIGADGSKVPLQVGAVVMLPDGFKLAPQERWTDEIKEETQGVYFTQYSEEQENIILVGPLPGDQNREIVFPVLSPDPRKDKNFNFGKYSIHVGGNRGRGQVYPTGEKSNNNLFTATNSGTITSIETNEDGTQIINLNNEEGESFTENLPAGTSLLIKEGDTIEKGAKLTEDPNVGGFGQLDKEIVLQSKARVIGMIIFFIGVGLSQ
;
A
#
# COMPACT_ATOMS: atom_id res chain seq x y z
N PRO A 1 -1.58 0.68 8.30
CA PRO A 1 -2.96 1.12 8.00
C PRO A 1 -3.50 2.12 9.02
N PHE A 2 -3.26 1.89 10.30
CA PHE A 2 -3.78 2.69 11.43
C PHE A 2 -3.56 4.22 11.27
N TRP A 3 -2.36 4.65 10.86
CA TRP A 3 -2.06 6.07 10.65
C TRP A 3 -2.87 6.72 9.52
N ALA A 4 -3.14 5.97 8.45
CA ALA A 4 -3.97 6.45 7.35
C ALA A 4 -5.41 6.66 7.82
N GLN A 5 -5.96 5.72 8.57
CA GLN A 5 -7.32 5.80 9.14
C GLN A 5 -7.50 7.00 10.07
N GLN A 6 -6.47 7.35 10.84
CA GLN A 6 -6.53 8.51 11.75
C GLN A 6 -6.41 9.86 11.04
N LYS A 7 -5.61 9.92 9.97
CA LYS A 7 -5.27 11.20 9.32
C LYS A 7 -6.19 11.55 8.15
N PHE A 8 -6.74 10.56 7.48
CA PHE A 8 -7.53 10.74 6.27
C PHE A 8 -8.90 10.10 6.41
N GLU A 9 -9.95 10.91 6.39
CA GLU A 9 -11.33 10.44 6.37
C GLU A 9 -11.64 9.69 5.06
N ASN A 10 -11.16 10.25 3.93
CA ASN A 10 -11.27 9.61 2.62
C ASN A 10 -9.92 9.00 2.21
N PRO A 11 -9.80 7.67 2.09
CA PRO A 11 -8.56 7.02 1.73
C PRO A 11 -8.16 7.15 0.26
N ARG A 12 -9.05 7.67 -0.60
CA ARG A 12 -8.77 7.91 -2.01
C ARG A 12 -9.07 9.35 -2.36
N GLU A 13 -8.07 10.06 -2.87
CA GLU A 13 -8.21 11.44 -3.31
C GLU A 13 -9.05 11.54 -4.60
N ALA A 14 -9.57 12.73 -4.90
CA ALA A 14 -10.31 12.99 -6.14
C ALA A 14 -9.49 12.69 -7.41
N THR A 15 -8.17 12.75 -7.32
CA THR A 15 -7.22 12.37 -8.38
C THR A 15 -7.13 10.86 -8.61
N GLY A 16 -7.70 10.04 -7.72
CA GLY A 16 -7.56 8.59 -7.69
C GLY A 16 -6.37 8.08 -6.88
N LYS A 17 -5.53 8.97 -6.35
CA LYS A 17 -4.40 8.59 -5.50
C LYS A 17 -4.88 8.02 -4.18
N ILE A 18 -4.33 6.87 -3.79
CA ILE A 18 -4.57 6.26 -2.48
C ILE A 18 -3.63 6.92 -1.47
N VAL A 19 -4.16 7.31 -0.32
CA VAL A 19 -3.45 8.12 0.70
C VAL A 19 -2.20 7.46 1.27
N CYS A 20 -2.06 6.14 1.17
CA CYS A 20 -0.85 5.41 1.56
C CYS A 20 0.40 5.95 0.83
N ALA A 21 0.23 6.41 -0.41
CA ALA A 21 1.30 7.02 -1.20
C ALA A 21 1.78 8.38 -0.68
N ASN A 22 1.12 8.97 0.31
CA ASN A 22 1.58 10.20 0.97
C ASN A 22 2.73 9.93 1.94
N CYS A 23 2.83 8.71 2.47
CA CYS A 23 3.90 8.28 3.38
C CYS A 23 4.87 7.31 2.70
N HIS A 24 4.35 6.39 1.87
CA HIS A 24 5.13 5.47 1.05
C HIS A 24 5.33 6.08 -0.34
N VAL A 25 6.30 7.00 -0.44
CA VAL A 25 6.44 7.89 -1.61
C VAL A 25 7.16 7.23 -2.79
N ALA A 26 7.90 6.14 -2.55
CA ALA A 26 8.52 5.39 -3.64
C ALA A 26 7.45 4.59 -4.39
N SER A 27 7.46 4.66 -5.71
CA SER A 27 6.53 3.94 -6.57
C SER A 27 7.08 2.56 -6.94
N MET A 28 6.27 1.52 -6.69
CA MET A 28 6.59 0.15 -7.09
C MET A 28 5.34 -0.56 -7.61
N PRO A 29 5.50 -1.52 -8.54
CA PRO A 29 4.35 -2.19 -9.14
C PRO A 29 3.58 -3.02 -8.10
N THR A 30 2.27 -3.04 -8.26
CA THR A 30 1.34 -3.93 -7.58
C THR A 30 0.43 -4.53 -8.64
N ARG A 31 0.01 -5.77 -8.45
CA ARG A 31 -0.92 -6.46 -9.35
C ARG A 31 -2.15 -6.89 -8.58
N ALA A 32 -3.25 -7.13 -9.29
CA ALA A 32 -4.45 -7.68 -8.70
C ALA A 32 -5.15 -8.61 -9.67
N GLU A 33 -5.70 -9.69 -9.13
CA GLU A 33 -6.56 -10.60 -9.84
C GLU A 33 -7.97 -10.50 -9.26
N VAL A 34 -8.94 -10.26 -10.14
CA VAL A 34 -10.36 -10.23 -9.80
C VAL A 34 -11.13 -10.97 -10.89
N PRO A 35 -12.22 -11.67 -10.57
CA PRO A 35 -13.09 -12.27 -11.57
C PRO A 35 -13.65 -11.18 -12.50
N GLN A 36 -13.76 -11.47 -13.79
CA GLN A 36 -14.38 -10.53 -14.73
C GLN A 36 -15.86 -10.31 -14.46
N ALA A 37 -16.54 -11.35 -13.95
CA ALA A 37 -17.95 -11.30 -13.61
C ALA A 37 -18.24 -12.14 -12.36
N VAL A 38 -19.16 -11.67 -11.54
CA VAL A 38 -19.63 -12.38 -10.33
C VAL A 38 -21.15 -12.40 -10.29
N ALA A 39 -21.70 -13.44 -9.69
CA ALA A 39 -23.14 -13.51 -9.44
C ALA A 39 -23.51 -12.67 -8.22
N ALA A 40 -24.77 -12.28 -8.12
CA ALA A 40 -25.32 -11.65 -6.93
C ALA A 40 -25.27 -12.60 -5.72
N ASP A 41 -25.06 -12.04 -4.52
CA ASP A 41 -25.00 -12.77 -3.25
C ASP A 41 -24.00 -13.95 -3.30
N SER A 42 -22.82 -13.70 -3.89
CA SER A 42 -21.78 -14.72 -4.01
C SER A 42 -20.45 -14.26 -3.41
N VAL A 43 -19.68 -15.20 -2.88
CA VAL A 43 -18.32 -14.97 -2.40
C VAL A 43 -17.35 -15.22 -3.54
N PHE A 44 -16.39 -14.32 -3.71
CA PHE A 44 -15.30 -14.44 -4.67
C PHE A 44 -13.98 -13.91 -4.07
N LYS A 45 -12.87 -14.29 -4.68
CA LYS A 45 -11.54 -13.84 -4.27
C LYS A 45 -11.12 -12.61 -5.08
N THR A 46 -10.56 -11.61 -4.37
CA THR A 46 -9.72 -10.57 -4.95
C THR A 46 -8.32 -10.81 -4.42
N VAL A 47 -7.35 -11.05 -5.30
CA VAL A 47 -5.97 -11.32 -4.91
C VAL A 47 -5.12 -10.11 -5.22
N VAL A 48 -4.37 -9.64 -4.22
CA VAL A 48 -3.39 -8.55 -4.38
C VAL A 48 -2.00 -9.15 -4.37
N GLU A 49 -1.29 -9.05 -5.50
CA GLU A 49 0.10 -9.49 -5.63
C GLU A 49 1.03 -8.29 -5.42
N ILE A 50 1.97 -8.44 -4.50
CA ILE A 50 2.98 -7.44 -4.14
C ILE A 50 4.36 -7.97 -4.54
N PRO A 51 4.90 -7.61 -5.74
CA PRO A 51 6.19 -8.11 -6.19
C PRO A 51 7.35 -7.54 -5.37
N TYR A 52 8.27 -8.40 -4.93
CA TYR A 52 9.56 -8.06 -4.32
C TYR A 52 10.54 -9.25 -4.41
N LYS A 53 11.84 -8.99 -4.18
CA LYS A 53 12.86 -10.02 -4.16
C LYS A 53 12.78 -10.84 -2.86
N LYS A 54 13.08 -12.13 -2.94
CA LYS A 54 13.20 -12.99 -1.74
C LYS A 54 14.26 -12.46 -0.79
N ASP A 55 14.08 -12.73 0.49
CA ASP A 55 15.04 -12.42 1.57
C ASP A 55 15.38 -10.92 1.70
N LEU A 56 14.50 -10.06 1.19
CA LEU A 56 14.66 -8.62 1.29
C LEU A 56 14.41 -8.17 2.73
N GLN A 57 15.35 -7.40 3.27
CA GLN A 57 15.22 -6.78 4.58
C GLN A 57 15.02 -5.28 4.42
N GLU A 58 14.20 -4.72 5.27
CA GLU A 58 14.00 -3.27 5.40
C GLU A 58 14.77 -2.73 6.60
N ILE A 59 14.88 -1.40 6.70
CA ILE A 59 15.50 -0.75 7.85
C ILE A 59 14.46 -0.51 8.95
N GLY A 60 14.78 -0.88 10.17
CA GLY A 60 14.01 -0.54 11.37
C GLY A 60 14.17 0.93 11.76
N ALA A 61 13.36 1.42 12.70
CA ALA A 61 13.44 2.78 13.19
C ALA A 61 14.76 3.10 13.89
N ASP A 62 15.43 2.09 14.41
CA ASP A 62 16.76 2.15 15.04
C ASP A 62 17.92 1.94 14.06
N GLY A 63 17.64 1.78 12.77
CA GLY A 63 18.64 1.50 11.74
C GLY A 63 19.02 0.03 11.58
N SER A 64 18.46 -0.87 12.37
CA SER A 64 18.70 -2.31 12.22
C SER A 64 18.03 -2.89 10.97
N LYS A 65 18.56 -3.99 10.45
CA LYS A 65 17.90 -4.74 9.37
C LYS A 65 16.82 -5.63 9.97
N VAL A 66 15.60 -5.49 9.48
CA VAL A 66 14.44 -6.27 9.91
C VAL A 66 13.75 -6.93 8.70
N PRO A 67 12.99 -8.01 8.92
CA PRO A 67 12.22 -8.63 7.84
C PRO A 67 11.27 -7.64 7.19
N LEU A 68 11.19 -7.72 5.84
CA LEU A 68 10.28 -6.89 5.06
C LEU A 68 8.84 -7.10 5.49
N GLN A 69 8.12 -6.01 5.67
CA GLN A 69 6.68 -6.02 5.93
C GLN A 69 5.91 -5.59 4.69
N VAL A 70 4.73 -6.18 4.51
CA VAL A 70 3.81 -5.88 3.40
C VAL A 70 2.42 -5.54 3.91
N GLY A 71 1.66 -4.85 3.09
CA GLY A 71 0.27 -4.54 3.36
C GLY A 71 -0.49 -4.21 2.08
N ALA A 72 -1.81 -4.32 2.14
CA ALA A 72 -2.67 -4.04 1.01
C ALA A 72 -3.95 -3.31 1.44
N VAL A 73 -4.54 -2.60 0.50
CA VAL A 73 -5.86 -2.01 0.60
C VAL A 73 -6.68 -2.40 -0.62
N VAL A 74 -7.91 -2.81 -0.39
CA VAL A 74 -8.89 -3.07 -1.43
C VAL A 74 -10.10 -2.19 -1.17
N MET A 75 -10.40 -1.30 -2.10
CA MET A 75 -11.58 -0.44 -2.06
C MET A 75 -12.61 -1.02 -3.03
N LEU A 76 -13.59 -1.65 -2.45
CA LEU A 76 -14.71 -2.27 -3.17
C LEU A 76 -15.76 -1.22 -3.54
N PRO A 77 -16.56 -1.45 -4.57
CA PRO A 77 -17.73 -0.63 -4.84
C PRO A 77 -18.75 -0.72 -3.69
N ASP A 78 -19.59 0.28 -3.56
CA ASP A 78 -20.66 0.28 -2.58
C ASP A 78 -21.52 -0.99 -2.68
N GLY A 79 -21.85 -1.56 -1.53
CA GLY A 79 -22.59 -2.80 -1.41
C GLY A 79 -21.76 -4.07 -1.46
N PHE A 80 -20.54 -4.02 -1.98
CA PHE A 80 -19.56 -5.11 -1.82
C PHE A 80 -18.87 -4.97 -0.47
N LYS A 81 -18.55 -6.07 0.15
CA LYS A 81 -17.90 -6.07 1.46
C LYS A 81 -17.06 -7.32 1.69
N LEU A 82 -16.31 -7.33 2.77
CA LEU A 82 -15.65 -8.55 3.23
C LEU A 82 -16.70 -9.63 3.49
N ALA A 83 -16.50 -10.80 2.91
CA ALA A 83 -17.40 -11.93 3.13
C ALA A 83 -17.32 -12.39 4.60
N PRO A 84 -18.45 -12.69 5.25
CA PRO A 84 -18.43 -13.27 6.58
C PRO A 84 -17.78 -14.68 6.54
N GLN A 85 -17.05 -15.02 7.58
CA GLN A 85 -16.23 -16.25 7.64
C GLN A 85 -17.04 -17.54 7.46
N GLU A 86 -18.31 -17.52 7.82
CA GLU A 86 -19.23 -18.66 7.66
C GLU A 86 -19.50 -18.99 6.18
N ARG A 87 -19.24 -18.03 5.30
CA ARG A 87 -19.41 -18.18 3.86
C ARG A 87 -18.11 -18.50 3.11
N TRP A 88 -16.99 -18.56 3.82
CA TRP A 88 -15.70 -18.87 3.20
C TRP A 88 -15.61 -20.37 2.87
N THR A 89 -15.08 -20.67 1.71
CA THR A 89 -14.68 -22.04 1.34
C THR A 89 -13.47 -22.47 2.16
N ASP A 90 -13.21 -23.76 2.24
CA ASP A 90 -12.03 -24.25 2.95
C ASP A 90 -10.72 -23.75 2.30
N GLU A 91 -10.70 -23.62 0.97
CA GLU A 91 -9.60 -22.98 0.24
C GLU A 91 -9.36 -21.53 0.72
N ILE A 92 -10.39 -20.70 0.80
CA ILE A 92 -10.27 -19.31 1.28
C ILE A 92 -9.77 -19.27 2.73
N LYS A 93 -10.24 -20.17 3.59
CA LYS A 93 -9.77 -20.24 4.97
C LYS A 93 -8.29 -20.58 5.07
N GLU A 94 -7.81 -21.48 4.23
CA GLU A 94 -6.39 -21.85 4.17
C GLU A 94 -5.54 -20.68 3.65
N GLU A 95 -5.95 -20.05 2.54
CA GLU A 95 -5.23 -18.93 1.91
C GLU A 95 -5.21 -17.66 2.79
N THR A 96 -6.17 -17.49 3.69
CA THR A 96 -6.28 -16.33 4.58
C THR A 96 -5.80 -16.60 5.99
N GLN A 97 -5.20 -17.75 6.25
CA GLN A 97 -4.71 -18.10 7.58
C GLN A 97 -3.66 -17.09 8.06
N GLY A 98 -3.88 -16.52 9.24
CA GLY A 98 -2.99 -15.51 9.83
C GLY A 98 -3.15 -14.10 9.25
N VAL A 99 -4.10 -13.89 8.33
CA VAL A 99 -4.40 -12.57 7.78
C VAL A 99 -5.51 -11.90 8.57
N TYR A 100 -5.23 -10.69 9.06
CA TYR A 100 -6.19 -9.85 9.76
C TYR A 100 -6.74 -8.78 8.81
N PHE A 101 -8.06 -8.81 8.59
CA PHE A 101 -8.77 -7.82 7.79
C PHE A 101 -9.35 -6.74 8.70
N THR A 102 -9.10 -5.48 8.35
CA THR A 102 -9.63 -4.32 9.07
C THR A 102 -10.41 -3.45 8.09
N GLN A 103 -11.61 -3.04 8.45
CA GLN A 103 -12.34 -2.03 7.71
C GLN A 103 -11.69 -0.66 7.91
N TYR A 104 -11.74 0.20 6.91
CA TYR A 104 -11.15 1.53 7.00
C TYR A 104 -11.81 2.39 8.08
N SER A 105 -13.14 2.37 8.13
CA SER A 105 -13.97 2.94 9.18
C SER A 105 -15.29 2.16 9.31
N GLU A 106 -16.07 2.43 10.34
CA GLU A 106 -17.39 1.82 10.53
C GLU A 106 -18.35 2.16 9.40
N GLU A 107 -18.20 3.34 8.77
CA GLU A 107 -19.03 3.80 7.66
C GLU A 107 -18.55 3.29 6.30
N GLN A 108 -17.32 2.80 6.21
CA GLN A 108 -16.68 2.36 4.97
C GLN A 108 -16.34 0.86 5.03
N GLU A 109 -17.37 0.03 5.22
CA GLU A 109 -17.25 -1.44 5.26
C GLU A 109 -16.70 -2.03 3.96
N ASN A 110 -16.81 -1.31 2.85
CA ASN A 110 -16.33 -1.69 1.53
C ASN A 110 -14.84 -1.42 1.32
N ILE A 111 -14.15 -0.76 2.26
CA ILE A 111 -12.71 -0.50 2.18
C ILE A 111 -11.99 -1.36 3.21
N ILE A 112 -11.18 -2.30 2.73
CA ILE A 112 -10.56 -3.34 3.54
C ILE A 112 -9.04 -3.16 3.53
N LEU A 113 -8.45 -3.15 4.72
CA LEU A 113 -7.02 -3.02 4.95
C LEU A 113 -6.44 -4.33 5.48
N VAL A 114 -5.24 -4.65 5.05
CA VAL A 114 -4.44 -5.76 5.58
C VAL A 114 -3.01 -5.29 5.80
N GLY A 115 -2.42 -5.69 6.90
CA GLY A 115 -1.02 -5.45 7.23
C GLY A 115 -0.81 -4.59 8.47
N PRO A 116 0.43 -4.54 8.98
CA PRO A 116 1.62 -5.16 8.40
C PRO A 116 1.61 -6.70 8.51
N LEU A 117 2.07 -7.37 7.45
CA LEU A 117 2.27 -8.82 7.38
C LEU A 117 3.73 -9.12 7.03
N PRO A 118 4.29 -10.25 7.52
CA PRO A 118 5.63 -10.70 7.10
C PRO A 118 5.69 -10.91 5.58
N GLY A 119 6.68 -10.30 4.93
CA GLY A 119 6.80 -10.34 3.48
C GLY A 119 7.20 -11.71 2.92
N ASP A 120 7.89 -12.54 3.69
CA ASP A 120 8.34 -13.88 3.27
C ASP A 120 7.21 -14.82 2.84
N GLN A 121 6.01 -14.65 3.42
CA GLN A 121 4.85 -15.53 3.22
C GLN A 121 3.66 -14.84 2.52
N ASN A 122 3.68 -13.52 2.36
CA ASN A 122 2.51 -12.74 1.96
C ASN A 122 2.74 -11.91 0.68
N ARG A 123 3.34 -12.54 -0.35
CA ARG A 123 3.46 -11.91 -1.68
C ARG A 123 2.11 -11.76 -2.38
N GLU A 124 1.19 -12.65 -2.07
CA GLU A 124 -0.20 -12.63 -2.50
C GLU A 124 -1.08 -12.56 -1.27
N ILE A 125 -2.01 -11.62 -1.27
CA ILE A 125 -2.97 -11.43 -0.19
C ILE A 125 -4.36 -11.63 -0.77
N VAL A 126 -5.06 -12.63 -0.28
CA VAL A 126 -6.41 -12.99 -0.72
C VAL A 126 -7.44 -12.25 0.12
N PHE A 127 -8.33 -11.52 -0.55
CA PHE A 127 -9.47 -10.84 0.05
C PHE A 127 -10.76 -11.57 -0.34
N PRO A 128 -11.45 -12.22 0.60
CA PRO A 128 -12.76 -12.83 0.35
C PRO A 128 -13.83 -11.74 0.32
N VAL A 129 -14.45 -11.56 -0.84
CA VAL A 129 -15.43 -10.49 -1.09
C VAL A 129 -16.82 -11.08 -1.29
N LEU A 130 -17.81 -10.45 -0.68
CA LEU A 130 -19.22 -10.73 -0.88
C LEU A 130 -19.84 -9.68 -1.79
N SER A 131 -20.47 -10.12 -2.88
CA SER A 131 -21.23 -9.25 -3.77
C SER A 131 -22.64 -8.98 -3.25
N PRO A 132 -23.21 -7.78 -3.51
CA PRO A 132 -24.59 -7.46 -3.16
C PRO A 132 -25.61 -8.23 -4.02
N ASP A 133 -26.85 -8.23 -3.58
CA ASP A 133 -27.97 -8.75 -4.36
C ASP A 133 -28.98 -7.64 -4.73
N PRO A 134 -28.91 -7.09 -5.96
CA PRO A 134 -29.82 -6.06 -6.42
C PRO A 134 -31.32 -6.45 -6.44
N ARG A 135 -31.61 -7.73 -6.27
CA ARG A 135 -33.00 -8.20 -6.15
C ARG A 135 -33.53 -7.97 -4.75
N LYS A 136 -32.66 -8.03 -3.74
CA LYS A 136 -32.98 -7.83 -2.33
C LYS A 136 -32.83 -6.36 -1.94
N ASP A 137 -31.77 -5.71 -2.42
CA ASP A 137 -31.45 -4.31 -2.15
C ASP A 137 -31.46 -3.48 -3.44
N LYS A 138 -32.45 -2.58 -3.55
CA LYS A 138 -32.68 -1.73 -4.73
C LYS A 138 -31.72 -0.54 -4.84
N ASN A 139 -30.87 -0.32 -3.86
CA ASN A 139 -29.80 0.69 -3.93
C ASN A 139 -28.68 0.26 -4.88
N PHE A 140 -28.59 -1.02 -5.20
CA PHE A 140 -27.57 -1.58 -6.11
C PHE A 140 -28.18 -2.05 -7.42
N ASN A 141 -27.37 -2.07 -8.46
CA ASN A 141 -27.77 -2.49 -9.79
C ASN A 141 -26.84 -3.61 -10.32
N PHE A 142 -27.37 -4.44 -11.22
CA PHE A 142 -26.52 -5.26 -12.05
C PHE A 142 -25.76 -4.37 -13.03
N GLY A 143 -24.46 -4.58 -13.16
CA GLY A 143 -23.66 -3.76 -14.04
C GLY A 143 -22.16 -3.87 -13.74
N LYS A 144 -21.42 -2.93 -14.29
CA LYS A 144 -19.98 -2.82 -14.20
C LYS A 144 -19.58 -1.92 -13.03
N TYR A 145 -18.60 -2.37 -12.26
CA TYR A 145 -18.09 -1.68 -11.09
C TYR A 145 -16.56 -1.63 -11.11
N SER A 146 -16.00 -0.63 -10.48
CA SER A 146 -14.54 -0.48 -10.31
C SER A 146 -14.11 -0.89 -8.92
N ILE A 147 -12.99 -1.62 -8.84
CA ILE A 147 -12.28 -1.98 -7.62
C ILE A 147 -10.93 -1.28 -7.66
N HIS A 148 -10.58 -0.56 -6.59
CA HIS A 148 -9.30 0.13 -6.47
C HIS A 148 -8.42 -0.64 -5.50
N VAL A 149 -7.18 -0.90 -5.89
CA VAL A 149 -6.26 -1.74 -5.14
C VAL A 149 -4.95 -1.00 -4.91
N GLY A 150 -4.44 -1.07 -3.70
CA GLY A 150 -3.11 -0.62 -3.36
C GLY A 150 -2.32 -1.70 -2.63
N GLY A 151 -1.04 -1.80 -2.97
CA GLY A 151 -0.10 -2.73 -2.32
C GLY A 151 1.17 -2.02 -1.88
N ASN A 152 1.59 -2.30 -0.67
CA ASN A 152 2.78 -1.72 -0.07
C ASN A 152 3.76 -2.80 0.36
N ARG A 153 5.05 -2.51 0.20
CA ARG A 153 6.17 -3.24 0.79
C ARG A 153 7.17 -2.25 1.38
N GLY A 154 7.65 -2.57 2.59
CA GLY A 154 8.60 -1.74 3.30
C GLY A 154 7.96 -0.59 4.08
N ARG A 155 8.82 0.12 4.83
CA ARG A 155 8.41 1.27 5.65
C ARG A 155 8.21 2.52 4.81
N GLY A 156 7.37 3.43 5.33
CA GLY A 156 7.18 4.75 4.75
C GLY A 156 8.40 5.67 4.91
N GLN A 157 8.48 6.67 4.05
CA GLN A 157 9.50 7.71 4.03
C GLN A 157 9.09 8.93 4.85
N VAL A 158 7.79 9.10 5.10
CA VAL A 158 7.23 10.25 5.81
C VAL A 158 6.34 9.76 6.93
N TYR A 159 6.53 10.32 8.12
CA TYR A 159 5.63 10.09 9.26
C TYR A 159 4.34 10.91 9.11
N PRO A 160 3.27 10.56 9.83
CA PRO A 160 2.02 11.34 9.84
C PRO A 160 2.19 12.80 10.27
N THR A 161 3.23 13.11 11.04
CA THR A 161 3.63 14.47 11.42
C THR A 161 4.18 15.30 10.26
N GLY A 162 4.58 14.66 9.17
CA GLY A 162 5.24 15.27 8.02
C GLY A 162 6.77 15.17 8.06
N GLU A 163 7.33 14.64 9.12
CA GLU A 163 8.77 14.44 9.27
C GLU A 163 9.26 13.26 8.43
N LYS A 164 10.47 13.36 7.90
CA LYS A 164 11.10 12.25 7.18
C LYS A 164 11.54 11.16 8.16
N SER A 165 11.25 9.91 7.82
CA SER A 165 11.79 8.76 8.53
C SER A 165 13.26 8.51 8.13
N ASN A 166 13.95 7.63 8.86
CA ASN A 166 15.29 7.18 8.48
C ASN A 166 15.32 6.33 7.20
N ASN A 167 14.15 5.94 6.68
CA ASN A 167 14.02 5.20 5.43
C ASN A 167 14.04 6.14 4.21
N ASN A 168 15.02 7.02 4.17
CA ASN A 168 15.25 8.02 3.14
C ASN A 168 16.72 8.19 2.82
N LEU A 169 16.98 8.68 1.62
CA LEU A 169 18.23 9.34 1.26
C LEU A 169 18.20 10.77 1.78
N PHE A 170 19.21 11.18 2.53
CA PHE A 170 19.41 12.57 2.95
C PHE A 170 20.53 13.19 2.13
N THR A 171 20.31 14.44 1.72
CA THR A 171 21.24 15.24 0.93
C THR A 171 21.51 16.57 1.58
N ALA A 172 22.70 17.14 1.38
CA ALA A 172 23.10 18.42 1.93
C ALA A 172 22.20 19.55 1.44
N THR A 173 21.73 20.40 2.34
CA THR A 173 20.94 21.60 2.01
C THR A 173 21.85 22.78 1.67
N ASN A 174 23.09 22.75 2.12
CA ASN A 174 24.11 23.79 1.86
C ASN A 174 25.43 23.16 1.46
N SER A 175 26.26 23.95 0.77
CA SER A 175 27.66 23.60 0.47
C SER A 175 28.56 24.01 1.62
N GLY A 176 29.63 23.25 1.87
CA GLY A 176 30.59 23.59 2.92
C GLY A 176 31.51 22.43 3.30
N THR A 177 32.40 22.69 4.23
CA THR A 177 33.26 21.68 4.83
C THR A 177 32.68 21.22 6.17
N ILE A 178 32.58 19.92 6.38
CA ILE A 178 32.05 19.32 7.60
C ILE A 178 33.03 19.55 8.75
N THR A 179 32.55 20.24 9.79
CA THR A 179 33.38 20.61 10.94
C THR A 179 33.21 19.61 12.09
N SER A 180 32.03 19.08 12.30
CA SER A 180 31.77 18.04 13.30
C SER A 180 30.57 17.17 12.93
N ILE A 181 30.57 15.94 13.42
CA ILE A 181 29.46 15.00 13.37
C ILE A 181 29.19 14.52 14.79
N GLU A 182 28.05 14.85 15.33
CA GLU A 182 27.65 14.51 16.69
C GLU A 182 26.48 13.52 16.66
N THR A 183 26.52 12.51 17.51
CA THR A 183 25.42 11.56 17.69
C THR A 183 24.84 11.76 19.08
N ASN A 184 23.56 12.07 19.15
CA ASN A 184 22.84 12.23 20.41
C ASN A 184 22.54 10.87 21.08
N GLU A 185 22.12 10.91 22.34
CA GLU A 185 21.74 9.70 23.09
C GLU A 185 20.58 8.93 22.46
N ASP A 186 19.67 9.62 21.75
CA ASP A 186 18.54 9.03 21.02
C ASP A 186 18.92 8.47 19.63
N GLY A 187 20.19 8.57 19.25
CA GLY A 187 20.73 8.12 17.98
C GLY A 187 20.55 9.10 16.82
N THR A 188 19.93 10.26 17.03
CA THR A 188 19.88 11.32 16.01
C THR A 188 21.29 11.89 15.77
N GLN A 189 21.56 12.34 14.56
CA GLN A 189 22.87 12.85 14.16
C GLN A 189 22.78 14.31 13.76
N ILE A 190 23.75 15.09 14.25
CA ILE A 190 23.89 16.51 13.94
C ILE A 190 25.20 16.68 13.15
N ILE A 191 25.09 17.21 11.94
CA ILE A 191 26.22 17.50 11.08
C ILE A 191 26.38 18.99 10.98
N ASN A 192 27.49 19.51 11.47
CA ASN A 192 27.85 20.91 11.35
C ASN A 192 28.79 21.11 10.17
N LEU A 193 28.55 22.14 9.39
CA LEU A 193 29.37 22.49 8.22
C LEU A 193 29.55 24.02 8.13
N ASN A 194 30.67 24.43 7.61
CA ASN A 194 30.98 25.86 7.34
C ASN A 194 31.20 26.04 5.84
N ASN A 195 30.61 27.10 5.28
CA ASN A 195 30.90 27.48 3.90
C ASN A 195 32.22 28.28 3.79
N GLU A 196 32.60 28.63 2.58
CA GLU A 196 33.81 29.43 2.31
C GLU A 196 33.75 30.86 2.88
N GLU A 197 32.54 31.38 3.11
CA GLU A 197 32.29 32.70 3.69
C GLU A 197 32.32 32.69 5.23
N GLY A 198 32.49 31.51 5.85
CA GLY A 198 32.55 31.31 7.30
C GLY A 198 31.18 31.20 8.00
N GLU A 199 30.12 31.06 7.22
CA GLU A 199 28.79 30.79 7.77
C GLU A 199 28.65 29.34 8.16
N SER A 200 28.03 29.10 9.32
CA SER A 200 27.80 27.78 9.87
C SER A 200 26.39 27.29 9.56
N PHE A 201 26.25 26.04 9.11
CA PHE A 201 24.98 25.36 8.87
C PHE A 201 24.93 24.06 9.65
N THR A 202 23.73 23.61 9.97
CA THR A 202 23.49 22.38 10.69
C THR A 202 22.46 21.52 9.94
N GLU A 203 22.82 20.26 9.69
CA GLU A 203 21.90 19.24 9.16
C GLU A 203 21.55 18.27 10.28
N ASN A 204 20.26 18.01 10.47
CA ASN A 204 19.76 17.07 11.46
C ASN A 204 19.26 15.82 10.76
N LEU A 205 19.80 14.67 11.14
CA LEU A 205 19.42 13.37 10.59
C LEU A 205 18.72 12.51 11.66
N PRO A 206 17.69 11.74 11.30
CA PRO A 206 17.05 10.81 12.22
C PRO A 206 17.99 9.69 12.63
N ALA A 207 17.67 9.06 13.75
CA ALA A 207 18.41 7.91 14.25
C ALA A 207 18.46 6.77 13.21
N GLY A 208 19.57 6.03 13.21
CA GLY A 208 19.75 4.84 12.37
C GLY A 208 20.08 5.12 10.91
N THR A 209 20.52 6.35 10.58
CA THR A 209 21.02 6.65 9.22
C THR A 209 22.49 6.24 9.07
N SER A 210 22.83 5.66 7.89
CA SER A 210 24.21 5.32 7.52
C SER A 210 24.86 6.46 6.77
N LEU A 211 25.85 7.11 7.39
CA LEU A 211 26.58 8.24 6.79
C LEU A 211 27.55 7.76 5.70
N LEU A 212 27.60 8.53 4.60
CA LEU A 212 28.59 8.41 3.53
C LEU A 212 29.73 9.43 3.67
N ILE A 213 29.62 10.33 4.62
CA ILE A 213 30.48 11.47 4.86
C ILE A 213 31.23 11.35 6.19
N LYS A 214 32.30 12.11 6.33
CA LYS A 214 33.10 12.23 7.56
C LYS A 214 33.51 13.67 7.82
N GLU A 215 33.99 13.95 9.01
CA GLU A 215 34.56 15.24 9.36
C GLU A 215 35.74 15.61 8.44
N GLY A 216 35.78 16.85 7.99
CA GLY A 216 36.75 17.37 7.05
C GLY A 216 36.38 17.20 5.57
N ASP A 217 35.32 16.47 5.24
CA ASP A 217 34.86 16.38 3.85
C ASP A 217 34.24 17.71 3.40
N THR A 218 34.57 18.12 2.18
CA THR A 218 33.91 19.26 1.52
C THR A 218 32.81 18.74 0.62
N ILE A 219 31.60 19.22 0.82
CA ILE A 219 30.39 18.77 0.14
C ILE A 219 29.71 19.96 -0.55
N GLU A 220 29.05 19.66 -1.67
CA GLU A 220 28.18 20.61 -2.38
C GLU A 220 26.73 20.43 -1.96
N LYS A 221 25.94 21.48 -2.13
CA LYS A 221 24.48 21.40 -1.98
C LYS A 221 23.91 20.29 -2.88
N GLY A 222 23.10 19.39 -2.29
CA GLY A 222 22.55 18.24 -2.96
C GLY A 222 23.42 16.97 -2.91
N ALA A 223 24.66 17.05 -2.38
CA ALA A 223 25.51 15.88 -2.17
C ALA A 223 24.84 14.90 -1.20
N LYS A 224 25.02 13.60 -1.43
CA LYS A 224 24.48 12.56 -0.56
C LYS A 224 25.19 12.56 0.79
N LEU A 225 24.43 12.71 1.86
CA LEU A 225 24.92 12.56 3.22
C LEU A 225 24.83 11.13 3.72
N THR A 226 23.82 10.39 3.27
CA THR A 226 23.53 9.02 3.71
C THR A 226 23.38 8.05 2.54
N GLU A 227 23.43 6.78 2.83
CA GLU A 227 22.91 5.75 1.92
C GLU A 227 21.39 5.88 1.78
N ASP A 228 20.85 5.35 0.69
CA ASP A 228 19.40 5.18 0.53
C ASP A 228 19.03 3.76 0.99
N PRO A 229 18.42 3.61 2.18
CA PRO A 229 18.09 2.29 2.71
C PRO A 229 16.77 1.74 2.16
N ASN A 230 16.00 2.55 1.41
CA ASN A 230 14.67 2.14 0.98
C ASN A 230 14.73 0.99 -0.02
N VAL A 231 14.03 -0.08 0.31
CA VAL A 231 13.89 -1.29 -0.52
C VAL A 231 12.45 -1.50 -0.98
N GLY A 232 11.54 -0.64 -0.53
CA GLY A 232 10.10 -0.78 -0.70
C GLY A 232 9.48 0.28 -1.58
N GLY A 233 8.17 0.27 -1.57
CA GLY A 233 7.35 1.23 -2.30
C GLY A 233 5.87 0.84 -2.32
N PHE A 234 5.06 1.77 -2.78
CA PHE A 234 3.62 1.63 -2.94
C PHE A 234 3.25 1.62 -4.41
N GLY A 235 2.33 0.71 -4.76
CA GLY A 235 1.70 0.66 -6.07
C GLY A 235 0.20 0.59 -5.95
N GLN A 236 -0.52 1.13 -6.93
CA GLN A 236 -1.96 1.06 -7.01
C GLN A 236 -2.43 0.78 -8.43
N LEU A 237 -3.61 0.21 -8.54
CA LEU A 237 -4.27 -0.05 -9.83
C LEU A 237 -5.77 -0.14 -9.65
N ASP A 238 -6.48 -0.04 -10.77
CA ASP A 238 -7.92 -0.22 -10.85
C ASP A 238 -8.24 -1.50 -11.62
N LYS A 239 -9.26 -2.20 -11.18
CA LYS A 239 -9.85 -3.38 -11.84
C LYS A 239 -11.34 -3.17 -12.01
N GLU A 240 -11.90 -3.83 -13.00
CA GLU A 240 -13.32 -3.78 -13.27
C GLU A 240 -13.94 -5.17 -13.08
N ILE A 241 -15.15 -5.18 -12.52
CA ILE A 241 -15.92 -6.39 -12.27
C ILE A 241 -17.36 -6.16 -12.71
N VAL A 242 -17.99 -7.17 -13.26
CA VAL A 242 -19.41 -7.14 -13.65
C VAL A 242 -20.23 -7.92 -12.64
N LEU A 243 -21.16 -7.25 -11.95
CA LEU A 243 -22.20 -7.91 -11.17
C LEU A 243 -23.28 -8.42 -12.12
N GLN A 244 -23.32 -9.72 -12.30
CA GLN A 244 -24.10 -10.37 -13.36
C GLN A 244 -25.40 -10.97 -12.85
N SER A 245 -26.46 -10.77 -13.62
CA SER A 245 -27.75 -11.44 -13.41
C SER A 245 -27.75 -12.82 -14.06
N LYS A 246 -27.89 -13.87 -13.27
CA LYS A 246 -28.01 -15.25 -13.79
C LYS A 246 -29.18 -15.39 -14.75
N ALA A 247 -30.31 -14.76 -14.44
CA ALA A 247 -31.50 -14.80 -15.30
C ALA A 247 -31.22 -14.17 -16.69
N ARG A 248 -30.50 -13.03 -16.73
CA ARG A 248 -30.08 -12.37 -17.96
C ARG A 248 -29.16 -13.28 -18.80
N VAL A 249 -28.17 -13.91 -18.16
CA VAL A 249 -27.25 -14.83 -18.85
C VAL A 249 -28.01 -16.00 -19.46
N ILE A 250 -28.88 -16.65 -18.70
CA ILE A 250 -29.70 -17.77 -19.18
C ILE A 250 -30.60 -17.30 -20.33
N GLY A 251 -31.26 -16.15 -20.18
CA GLY A 251 -32.12 -15.59 -21.25
C GLY A 251 -31.35 -15.31 -22.53
N MET A 252 -30.13 -14.79 -22.46
CA MET A 252 -29.28 -14.59 -23.62
C MET A 252 -28.87 -15.91 -24.28
N ILE A 253 -28.53 -16.93 -23.49
CA ILE A 253 -28.18 -18.27 -24.02
C ILE A 253 -29.38 -18.85 -24.77
N ILE A 254 -30.58 -18.84 -24.19
CA ILE A 254 -31.81 -19.34 -24.82
C ILE A 254 -32.07 -18.57 -26.11
N PHE A 255 -31.95 -17.25 -26.10
CA PHE A 255 -32.12 -16.40 -27.28
C PHE A 255 -31.16 -16.81 -28.42
N PHE A 256 -29.88 -16.93 -28.15
CA PHE A 256 -28.90 -17.31 -29.18
C PHE A 256 -29.09 -18.73 -29.71
N ILE A 257 -29.48 -19.67 -28.84
CA ILE A 257 -29.85 -21.02 -29.29
C ILE A 257 -31.08 -20.95 -30.24
N GLY A 258 -32.10 -20.20 -29.87
CA GLY A 258 -33.29 -19.98 -30.68
C GLY A 258 -32.97 -19.37 -32.05
N VAL A 259 -32.11 -18.36 -32.08
CA VAL A 259 -31.65 -17.73 -33.34
C VAL A 259 -30.88 -18.76 -34.20
N GLY A 260 -29.97 -19.55 -33.61
CA GLY A 260 -29.20 -20.55 -34.32
C GLY A 260 -30.07 -21.70 -34.89
N LEU A 261 -31.16 -22.06 -34.23
CA LEU A 261 -32.09 -23.08 -34.72
C LEU A 261 -33.07 -22.55 -35.76
N SER A 262 -33.25 -21.23 -35.87
CA SER A 262 -34.15 -20.60 -36.83
C SER A 262 -33.49 -20.28 -38.19
N GLN A 263 -32.18 -20.38 -38.27
CA GLN A 263 -31.39 -20.28 -39.52
C GLN A 263 -31.16 -21.63 -40.16
#